data_7187913ae62c041bf851f64e12dd6682
#
_entry.id   7187913ae62c041bf851f64e12dd6682
#
_cell.length_a   1.000
_cell.length_b   1.000
_cell.length_c   1.000
_cell.angle_alpha   90.00
_cell.angle_beta   90.00
_cell.angle_gamma   90.00
#
_symmetry.space_group_name_H-M   'P 1'
#
loop_
_entity.id
_entity.type
_entity.pdbx_description
1 polymer ?
#
loop_
_entity_poly.entity_id
_entity_poly.type
_entity_poly.pdbx_seq_one_letter_code
_entity_poly.pdbx_strand_id
1 'polypeptide(L)'
;GIEQGREMDNSFPQFGFYALEDNLLAKTTYDLTIWFEARGYEAVPLFAYDCDGQEVGVPVAPGKPAPNVMLKYRIMAQAAGLGETALNGLFLTPEFGPRQRFAMLLTDAGLESDPPFQPHICNDCGKCVQACPLHALNPQDAQPAGLAGYERPQAARNNILCRRCQNGAVLT
;
A
#
# COMPACT_ATOMS: atom_id res chain seq x y z
N GLY A 1 24.18 1.54 -12.00
CA GLY A 1 23.51 2.63 -11.35
C GLY A 1 22.24 2.20 -10.63
N ILE A 2 21.32 3.12 -10.44
CA ILE A 2 20.03 2.88 -9.77
C ILE A 2 19.19 1.82 -10.49
N GLU A 3 19.27 1.76 -11.82
CA GLU A 3 18.58 0.77 -12.62
C GLU A 3 19.13 -0.64 -12.41
N GLN A 4 20.42 -0.80 -12.32
CA GLN A 4 21.06 -2.08 -11.99
C GLN A 4 20.72 -2.54 -10.56
N GLY A 5 20.55 -1.63 -9.62
CA GLY A 5 20.06 -1.94 -8.28
C GLY A 5 18.62 -2.46 -8.27
N ARG A 6 17.78 -2.06 -9.23
CA ARG A 6 16.44 -2.61 -9.42
C ARG A 6 16.45 -4.01 -10.01
N GLU A 7 17.39 -4.28 -10.88
CA GLU A 7 17.51 -5.59 -11.52
C GLU A 7 18.12 -6.62 -10.59
N MET A 8 18.97 -6.17 -9.67
CA MET A 8 19.71 -7.10 -8.84
C MET A 8 18.93 -7.66 -7.68
N ASP A 9 17.93 -6.98 -7.11
CA ASP A 9 17.17 -7.64 -6.07
C ASP A 9 16.16 -6.85 -5.26
N ASN A 10 14.96 -7.41 -5.18
CA ASN A 10 14.06 -7.21 -4.05
C ASN A 10 14.56 -7.83 -2.73
N SER A 11 15.57 -8.69 -2.77
CA SER A 11 16.11 -9.38 -1.60
C SER A 11 17.27 -8.67 -0.90
N PHE A 12 17.81 -7.61 -1.51
CA PHE A 12 18.81 -6.76 -0.85
C PHE A 12 18.28 -5.34 -0.62
N PRO A 13 17.27 -5.16 0.21
CA PRO A 13 16.71 -3.83 0.48
C PRO A 13 17.75 -2.87 1.04
N GLN A 14 18.83 -3.38 1.64
CA GLN A 14 19.95 -2.58 2.14
C GLN A 14 20.75 -1.88 1.03
N PHE A 15 20.67 -2.34 -0.21
CA PHE A 15 21.34 -1.74 -1.36
C PHE A 15 20.39 -1.08 -2.33
N GLY A 16 19.09 -1.26 -2.14
CA GLY A 16 18.04 -0.67 -2.97
C GLY A 16 17.56 0.69 -2.46
N PHE A 17 16.92 1.41 -3.33
CA PHE A 17 16.29 2.70 -3.06
C PHE A 17 15.23 2.62 -1.94
N TYR A 18 14.66 1.45 -1.74
CA TYR A 18 13.61 1.19 -0.75
C TYR A 18 14.07 1.43 0.69
N ALA A 19 15.31 1.07 1.01
CA ALA A 19 15.81 1.21 2.38
C ALA A 19 15.86 2.68 2.83
N LEU A 20 16.22 3.60 1.93
CA LEU A 20 16.28 5.04 2.26
C LEU A 20 14.89 5.64 2.45
N GLU A 21 13.95 5.31 1.56
CA GLU A 21 12.57 5.79 1.65
C GLU A 21 11.86 5.23 2.88
N ASP A 22 12.01 3.94 3.15
CA ASP A 22 11.39 3.31 4.32
C ASP A 22 11.99 3.82 5.63
N ASN A 23 13.30 4.07 5.68
CA ASN A 23 13.95 4.68 6.84
C ASN A 23 13.48 6.13 7.06
N LEU A 24 13.32 6.90 5.98
CA LEU A 24 12.79 8.27 6.07
C LEU A 24 11.36 8.26 6.61
N LEU A 25 10.50 7.39 6.09
CA LEU A 25 9.13 7.25 6.56
C LEU A 25 9.08 6.80 8.02
N ALA A 26 9.88 5.79 8.39
CA ALA A 26 9.96 5.31 9.76
C ALA A 26 10.38 6.41 10.74
N LYS A 27 11.43 7.17 10.36
CA LYS A 27 11.89 8.31 11.17
C LYS A 27 10.82 9.40 11.28
N THR A 28 10.22 9.77 10.17
CA THR A 28 9.18 10.83 10.17
C THR A 28 7.98 10.42 11.02
N THR A 29 7.54 9.17 10.91
CA THR A 29 6.42 8.66 11.70
C THR A 29 6.77 8.62 13.19
N TYR A 30 8.01 8.22 13.53
CA TYR A 30 8.50 8.26 14.90
C TYR A 30 8.55 9.68 15.46
N ASP A 31 9.10 10.63 14.70
CA ASP A 31 9.17 12.05 15.13
C ASP A 31 7.75 12.61 15.36
N LEU A 32 6.78 12.27 14.51
CA LEU A 32 5.38 12.64 14.70
C LEU A 32 4.78 11.99 15.96
N THR A 33 5.07 10.72 16.22
CA THR A 33 4.64 10.05 17.45
C THR A 33 5.10 10.82 18.68
N ILE A 34 6.39 11.12 18.78
CA ILE A 34 6.95 11.92 19.89
C ILE A 34 6.28 13.30 19.99
N TRP A 35 5.98 13.93 18.84
CA TRP A 35 5.32 15.22 18.80
C TRP A 35 3.90 15.18 19.39
N PHE A 36 3.12 14.12 19.10
CA PHE A 36 1.78 13.91 19.67
C PHE A 36 1.85 13.60 21.16
N GLU A 37 2.70 12.67 21.56
CA GLU A 37 2.88 12.27 22.95
C GLU A 37 3.32 13.43 23.84
N ALA A 38 4.22 14.29 23.35
CA ALA A 38 4.63 15.49 24.07
C ALA A 38 3.49 16.51 24.30
N ARG A 39 2.36 16.33 23.61
CA ARG A 39 1.14 17.15 23.75
C ARG A 39 0.03 16.45 24.52
N GLY A 40 0.30 15.27 25.06
CA GLY A 40 -0.61 14.50 25.87
C GLY A 40 -1.57 13.60 25.09
N TYR A 41 -1.32 13.36 23.81
CA TYR A 41 -2.06 12.42 23.00
C TYR A 41 -1.34 11.07 22.94
N GLU A 42 -2.10 10.00 22.79
CA GLU A 42 -1.53 8.71 22.43
C GLU A 42 -1.28 8.64 20.92
N ALA A 43 -0.16 8.02 20.52
CA ALA A 43 0.16 7.84 19.11
C ALA A 43 0.91 6.53 18.87
N VAL A 44 0.49 5.78 17.84
CA VAL A 44 1.08 4.48 17.49
C VAL A 44 1.54 4.54 16.04
N PRO A 45 2.85 4.48 15.78
CA PRO A 45 3.37 4.43 14.43
C PRO A 45 3.11 3.06 13.81
N LEU A 46 2.61 3.06 12.59
CA LEU A 46 2.38 1.87 11.80
C LEU A 46 3.27 1.89 10.57
N PHE A 47 4.19 0.95 10.50
CA PHE A 47 5.06 0.80 9.35
C PHE A 47 4.30 0.11 8.22
N ALA A 48 4.47 0.62 7.00
CA ALA A 48 3.83 0.09 5.81
C ALA A 48 4.49 -1.24 5.38
N TYR A 49 4.15 -2.32 6.06
CA TYR A 49 4.40 -3.65 5.52
C TYR A 49 3.19 -4.05 4.67
N ASP A 50 3.48 -4.48 3.45
CA ASP A 50 2.47 -4.99 2.52
C ASP A 50 2.09 -6.41 2.99
N CYS A 51 1.24 -6.48 3.97
CA CYS A 51 0.61 -7.72 4.35
C CYS A 51 -0.77 -7.77 3.71
N ASP A 52 -1.04 -8.83 3.01
CA ASP A 52 -2.30 -9.10 2.30
C ASP A 52 -3.51 -9.24 3.26
N GLY A 53 -3.48 -8.56 4.40
CA GLY A 53 -4.58 -8.44 5.33
C GLY A 53 -5.04 -9.76 5.95
N GLN A 54 -4.16 -10.75 6.03
CA GLN A 54 -4.47 -11.97 6.78
C GLN A 54 -4.34 -11.69 8.27
N GLU A 55 -5.36 -12.08 9.00
CA GLU A 55 -5.33 -12.10 10.45
C GLU A 55 -4.24 -13.06 10.92
N VAL A 56 -3.30 -12.56 11.73
CA VAL A 56 -2.20 -13.36 12.27
C VAL A 56 -2.32 -13.40 13.77
N GLY A 57 -2.21 -14.60 14.33
CA GLY A 57 -2.29 -14.83 15.77
C GLY A 57 -3.54 -15.55 16.20
N VAL A 58 -3.70 -15.71 17.51
CA VAL A 58 -4.84 -16.39 18.14
C VAL A 58 -5.72 -15.35 18.83
N PRO A 59 -7.04 -15.34 18.59
CA PRO A 59 -7.95 -14.47 19.30
C PRO A 59 -7.80 -14.60 20.84
N VAL A 60 -7.75 -13.47 21.53
CA VAL A 60 -7.61 -13.43 23.00
C VAL A 60 -8.85 -13.92 23.72
N ALA A 61 -10.00 -13.97 23.04
CA ALA A 61 -11.26 -14.50 23.56
C ALA A 61 -12.17 -14.94 22.41
N PRO A 62 -13.14 -15.85 22.64
CA PRO A 62 -14.14 -16.22 21.66
C PRO A 62 -14.88 -15.00 21.09
N GLY A 63 -15.02 -14.94 19.77
CA GLY A 63 -15.70 -13.84 19.07
C GLY A 63 -14.89 -12.56 18.93
N LYS A 64 -13.64 -12.52 19.36
CA LYS A 64 -12.70 -11.43 19.06
C LYS A 64 -11.89 -11.73 17.80
N PRO A 65 -11.51 -10.73 17.02
CA PRO A 65 -10.60 -10.93 15.88
C PRO A 65 -9.21 -11.34 16.37
N ALA A 66 -8.41 -11.89 15.48
CA ALA A 66 -7.00 -12.14 15.75
C ALA A 66 -6.27 -10.85 16.12
N PRO A 67 -5.34 -10.86 17.12
CA PRO A 67 -4.77 -9.63 17.68
C PRO A 67 -3.89 -8.83 16.72
N ASN A 68 -3.40 -9.45 15.65
CA ASN A 68 -2.51 -8.80 14.70
C ASN A 68 -3.25 -8.51 13.37
N VAL A 69 -4.35 -7.77 13.45
CA VAL A 69 -5.01 -7.27 12.24
C VAL A 69 -4.16 -6.16 11.65
N MET A 70 -3.53 -6.44 10.52
CA MET A 70 -2.78 -5.41 9.80
C MET A 70 -3.75 -4.54 9.01
N LEU A 71 -3.73 -3.25 9.28
CA LEU A 71 -4.55 -2.29 8.55
C LEU A 71 -4.12 -2.24 7.09
N LYS A 72 -5.09 -2.29 6.18
CA LYS A 72 -4.85 -2.14 4.74
C LYS A 72 -4.57 -0.67 4.44
N TYR A 73 -3.31 -0.28 4.43
CA TYR A 73 -2.91 1.13 4.29
C TYR A 73 -3.41 1.80 3.00
N ARG A 74 -3.64 1.06 1.90
CA ARG A 74 -4.27 1.62 0.69
C ARG A 74 -5.70 2.07 0.95
N ILE A 75 -6.48 1.29 1.71
CA ILE A 75 -7.83 1.66 2.13
C ILE A 75 -7.78 2.87 3.07
N MET A 76 -6.84 2.86 4.02
CA MET A 76 -6.66 3.99 4.94
C MET A 76 -6.22 5.26 4.22
N ALA A 77 -5.31 5.13 3.23
CA ALA A 77 -4.90 6.26 2.40
C ALA A 77 -6.05 6.83 1.56
N GLN A 78 -6.96 5.99 1.05
CA GLN A 78 -8.16 6.43 0.36
C GLN A 78 -9.14 7.12 1.32
N ALA A 79 -9.31 6.58 2.53
CA ALA A 79 -10.14 7.18 3.57
C ALA A 79 -9.60 8.56 4.01
N ALA A 80 -8.27 8.73 3.99
CA ALA A 80 -7.58 10.00 4.26
C ALA A 80 -7.54 10.96 3.05
N GLY A 81 -8.30 10.69 1.98
CA GLY A 81 -8.39 11.59 0.84
C GLY A 81 -7.18 11.61 -0.10
N LEU A 82 -6.21 10.68 0.04
CA LEU A 82 -4.94 10.77 -0.68
C LEU A 82 -4.99 10.23 -2.12
N GLY A 83 -5.93 9.34 -2.45
CA GLY A 83 -5.99 8.74 -3.78
C GLY A 83 -6.83 7.48 -3.83
N GLU A 84 -6.61 6.65 -4.84
CA GLU A 84 -7.40 5.44 -5.12
C GLU A 84 -6.55 4.24 -5.51
N THR A 85 -7.08 3.03 -5.38
CA THR A 85 -6.47 1.81 -5.91
C THR A 85 -6.86 1.63 -7.38
N ALA A 86 -5.87 1.47 -8.26
CA ALA A 86 -6.06 1.28 -9.69
C ALA A 86 -6.36 -0.18 -10.06
N LEU A 87 -6.76 -0.41 -11.32
CA LEU A 87 -7.04 -1.74 -11.88
C LEU A 87 -5.91 -2.77 -11.63
N ASN A 88 -4.65 -2.35 -11.66
CA ASN A 88 -3.48 -3.21 -11.40
C ASN A 88 -3.16 -3.40 -9.91
N GLY A 89 -3.96 -2.83 -9.01
CA GLY A 89 -3.76 -2.90 -7.56
C GLY A 89 -2.72 -1.93 -6.99
N LEU A 90 -2.12 -1.06 -7.81
CA LEU A 90 -1.27 0.03 -7.30
C LEU A 90 -2.16 1.17 -6.79
N PHE A 91 -1.69 1.85 -5.76
CA PHE A 91 -2.35 3.06 -5.28
C PHE A 91 -1.89 4.26 -6.10
N LEU A 92 -2.83 5.09 -6.52
CA LEU A 92 -2.58 6.29 -7.31
C LEU A 92 -2.95 7.53 -6.52
N THR A 93 -2.04 8.51 -6.50
CA THR A 93 -2.34 9.87 -6.06
C THR A 93 -2.41 10.81 -7.26
N PRO A 94 -3.15 11.93 -7.19
CA PRO A 94 -3.27 12.88 -8.29
C PRO A 94 -1.91 13.43 -8.76
N GLU A 95 -1.01 13.71 -7.83
CA GLU A 95 0.26 14.38 -8.14
C GLU A 95 1.37 13.41 -8.58
N PHE A 96 1.47 12.25 -7.91
CA PHE A 96 2.62 11.35 -8.08
C PHE A 96 2.26 10.04 -8.79
N GLY A 97 0.98 9.82 -9.10
CA GLY A 97 0.54 8.54 -9.65
C GLY A 97 0.90 7.38 -8.72
N PRO A 98 1.56 6.32 -9.20
CA PRO A 98 1.95 5.16 -8.38
C PRO A 98 3.28 5.35 -7.64
N ARG A 99 3.93 6.51 -7.73
CA ARG A 99 5.29 6.73 -7.23
C ARG A 99 5.32 7.38 -5.87
N GLN A 100 4.61 6.81 -4.91
CA GLN A 100 4.60 7.24 -3.51
C GLN A 100 4.68 6.06 -2.57
N ARG A 101 5.09 6.36 -1.35
CA ARG A 101 5.03 5.45 -0.22
C ARG A 101 4.28 6.10 0.92
N PHE A 102 3.66 5.29 1.75
CA PHE A 102 2.85 5.73 2.86
C PHE A 102 3.38 5.16 4.17
N ALA A 103 3.29 5.95 5.21
CA ALA A 103 3.30 5.49 6.58
C ALA A 103 1.99 5.92 7.24
N MET A 104 1.62 5.28 8.31
CA MET A 104 0.43 5.60 9.09
C MET A 104 0.79 5.86 10.53
N LEU A 105 -0.01 6.70 11.15
CA LEU A 105 0.01 6.93 12.58
C LEU A 105 -1.42 6.87 13.07
N LEU A 106 -1.67 6.09 14.11
CA LEU A 106 -2.94 6.11 14.84
C LEU A 106 -2.78 7.03 16.04
N THR A 107 -3.76 7.91 16.30
CA THR A 107 -3.75 8.81 17.43
C THR A 107 -5.17 9.04 17.95
N ASP A 108 -5.29 9.36 19.21
CA ASP A 108 -6.53 9.81 19.85
C ASP A 108 -6.73 11.33 19.77
N ALA A 109 -5.80 12.04 19.13
CA ALA A 109 -5.95 13.47 18.86
C ALA A 109 -7.19 13.74 17.99
N GLY A 110 -8.02 14.68 18.41
CA GLY A 110 -9.24 15.08 17.69
C GLY A 110 -8.91 15.87 16.42
N LEU A 111 -8.39 15.19 15.40
CA LEU A 111 -8.07 15.82 14.11
C LEU A 111 -9.35 15.94 13.25
N GLU A 112 -9.47 17.03 12.52
CA GLU A 112 -10.51 17.17 11.50
C GLU A 112 -10.21 16.22 10.33
N SER A 113 -11.22 15.44 9.93
CA SER A 113 -11.05 14.44 8.87
C SER A 113 -11.23 15.07 7.48
N ASP A 114 -10.30 14.78 6.58
CA ASP A 114 -10.52 15.02 5.15
C ASP A 114 -11.60 14.06 4.60
N PRO A 115 -12.36 14.48 3.57
CA PRO A 115 -13.30 13.59 2.92
C PRO A 115 -12.57 12.45 2.19
N PRO A 116 -13.14 11.24 2.14
CA PRO A 116 -12.57 10.14 1.38
C PRO A 116 -12.37 10.50 -0.10
N PHE A 117 -11.29 9.97 -0.69
CA PHE A 117 -10.98 10.23 -2.09
C PHE A 117 -12.04 9.64 -3.02
N GLN A 118 -12.61 10.47 -3.88
CA GLN A 118 -13.56 10.04 -4.92
C GLN A 118 -12.78 9.47 -6.12
N PRO A 119 -12.93 8.19 -6.46
CA PRO A 119 -12.16 7.57 -7.53
C PRO A 119 -12.40 8.22 -8.90
N HIS A 120 -11.33 8.70 -9.55
CA HIS A 120 -11.40 9.32 -10.89
C HIS A 120 -10.06 9.34 -11.64
N ILE A 121 -8.97 8.82 -11.06
CA ILE A 121 -7.64 8.82 -11.67
C ILE A 121 -7.49 7.64 -12.64
N CYS A 122 -7.88 6.44 -12.18
CA CYS A 122 -7.86 5.25 -13.01
C CYS A 122 -9.12 5.21 -13.89
N ASN A 123 -8.96 5.22 -15.20
CA ASN A 123 -10.05 5.10 -16.17
C ASN A 123 -10.23 3.70 -16.75
N ASP A 124 -9.68 2.69 -16.12
CA ASP A 124 -9.76 1.27 -16.48
C ASP A 124 -9.29 0.97 -17.93
N CYS A 125 -8.37 1.77 -18.48
CA CYS A 125 -7.90 1.66 -19.87
C CYS A 125 -7.15 0.35 -20.20
N GLY A 126 -6.83 -0.48 -19.22
CA GLY A 126 -6.18 -1.79 -19.42
C GLY A 126 -4.69 -1.74 -19.82
N LYS A 127 -4.10 -0.56 -19.97
CA LYS A 127 -2.67 -0.43 -20.37
C LYS A 127 -1.71 -1.13 -19.40
N CYS A 128 -2.00 -1.09 -18.09
CA CYS A 128 -1.21 -1.78 -17.07
C CYS A 128 -1.28 -3.31 -17.21
N VAL A 129 -2.43 -3.84 -17.66
CA VAL A 129 -2.61 -5.27 -17.94
C VAL A 129 -1.80 -5.67 -19.17
N GLN A 130 -1.90 -4.89 -20.25
CA GLN A 130 -1.16 -5.13 -21.49
C GLN A 130 0.35 -5.02 -21.31
N ALA A 131 0.80 -4.09 -20.46
CA ALA A 131 2.22 -3.88 -20.17
C ALA A 131 2.81 -4.92 -19.21
N CYS A 132 2.00 -5.82 -18.64
CA CYS A 132 2.51 -6.85 -17.73
C CYS A 132 3.25 -7.94 -18.52
N PRO A 133 4.59 -8.07 -18.41
CA PRO A 133 5.36 -8.95 -19.27
C PRO A 133 5.07 -10.43 -19.07
N LEU A 134 4.58 -10.83 -17.90
CA LEU A 134 4.21 -12.20 -17.58
C LEU A 134 2.69 -12.41 -17.54
N HIS A 135 1.91 -11.43 -18.02
CA HIS A 135 0.44 -11.49 -18.04
C HIS A 135 -0.16 -11.95 -16.69
N ALA A 136 0.44 -11.43 -15.59
CA ALA A 136 0.05 -11.82 -14.24
C ALA A 136 -1.27 -11.16 -13.77
N LEU A 137 -1.83 -10.25 -14.56
CA LEU A 137 -3.06 -9.51 -14.24
C LEU A 137 -4.21 -10.00 -15.12
N ASN A 138 -5.30 -10.47 -14.49
CA ASN A 138 -6.52 -10.88 -15.18
C ASN A 138 -7.67 -9.89 -14.89
N PRO A 139 -8.05 -9.02 -15.82
CA PRO A 139 -9.14 -8.09 -15.64
C PRO A 139 -10.54 -8.74 -15.72
N GLN A 140 -10.68 -9.93 -16.29
CA GLN A 140 -11.96 -10.66 -16.36
C GLN A 140 -12.42 -11.14 -14.98
N ASP A 141 -11.47 -11.41 -14.08
CA ASP A 141 -11.72 -11.80 -12.70
C ASP A 141 -11.52 -10.65 -11.73
N ALA A 142 -11.75 -9.41 -12.20
CA ALA A 142 -11.61 -8.23 -11.35
C ALA A 142 -12.63 -8.27 -10.20
N GLN A 143 -12.16 -7.90 -9.01
CA GLN A 143 -12.98 -7.80 -7.82
C GLN A 143 -13.03 -6.35 -7.32
N PRO A 144 -14.12 -5.93 -6.67
CA PRO A 144 -14.17 -4.63 -6.03
C PRO A 144 -13.07 -4.52 -4.97
N ALA A 145 -12.31 -3.43 -5.01
CA ALA A 145 -11.27 -3.15 -4.03
C ALA A 145 -11.24 -1.65 -3.70
N GLY A 146 -10.92 -1.32 -2.46
CA GLY A 146 -10.90 0.04 -1.96
C GLY A 146 -11.71 0.21 -0.69
N LEU A 147 -12.02 1.46 -0.37
CA LEU A 147 -12.89 1.83 0.75
C LEU A 147 -14.34 1.52 0.39
N ALA A 148 -15.13 1.02 1.34
CA ALA A 148 -16.55 0.74 1.15
C ALA A 148 -17.33 1.97 0.65
N GLY A 149 -18.06 1.82 -0.46
CA GLY A 149 -18.75 2.90 -1.16
C GLY A 149 -17.90 3.70 -2.15
N TYR A 150 -16.59 3.39 -2.25
CA TYR A 150 -15.62 4.02 -3.16
C TYR A 150 -14.76 2.97 -3.87
N GLU A 151 -15.26 1.75 -3.97
CA GLU A 151 -14.54 0.64 -4.57
C GLU A 151 -14.34 0.85 -6.07
N ARG A 152 -13.24 0.27 -6.57
CA ARG A 152 -12.93 0.19 -7.98
C ARG A 152 -12.62 -1.25 -8.36
N PRO A 153 -12.83 -1.64 -9.63
CA PRO A 153 -12.38 -2.94 -10.10
C PRO A 153 -10.86 -3.08 -9.95
N GLN A 154 -10.43 -4.14 -9.32
CA GLN A 154 -9.02 -4.53 -9.25
C GLN A 154 -8.86 -5.88 -9.94
N ALA A 155 -8.01 -5.96 -10.96
CA ALA A 155 -7.71 -7.18 -11.69
C ALA A 155 -7.13 -8.25 -10.75
N ALA A 156 -7.58 -9.48 -10.91
CA ALA A 156 -6.99 -10.60 -10.19
C ALA A 156 -5.52 -10.75 -10.56
N ARG A 157 -4.67 -10.97 -9.55
CA ARG A 157 -3.23 -11.08 -9.73
C ARG A 157 -2.73 -12.49 -9.46
N ASN A 158 -2.07 -13.09 -10.44
CA ASN A 158 -1.30 -14.30 -10.20
C ASN A 158 0.00 -13.94 -9.46
N ASN A 159 0.02 -14.16 -8.16
CA ASN A 159 1.14 -13.79 -7.30
C ASN A 159 2.43 -14.58 -7.63
N ILE A 160 2.30 -15.81 -8.13
CA ILE A 160 3.46 -16.63 -8.51
C ILE A 160 4.16 -16.03 -9.73
N LEU A 161 3.40 -15.68 -10.75
CA LEU A 161 3.95 -15.01 -11.94
C LEU A 161 4.50 -13.62 -11.59
N CYS A 162 3.75 -12.86 -10.82
CA CYS A 162 4.17 -11.51 -10.41
C CYS A 162 5.51 -11.53 -9.65
N ARG A 163 5.72 -12.49 -8.75
CA ARG A 163 6.99 -12.65 -8.01
C ARG A 163 8.15 -13.09 -8.88
N ARG A 164 7.91 -13.75 -10.01
CA ARG A 164 8.95 -14.14 -10.99
C ARG A 164 9.38 -12.98 -11.87
N CYS A 165 8.57 -11.96 -11.96
CA CYS A 165 8.81 -10.80 -12.81
C CYS A 165 9.74 -9.80 -12.14
N GLN A 166 10.97 -10.07 -11.91
CA GLN A 166 11.97 -9.19 -11.28
C GLN A 166 11.77 -7.69 -11.67
N ASN A 167 10.72 -7.06 -11.15
CA ASN A 167 10.30 -5.68 -11.44
C ASN A 167 10.13 -5.35 -12.95
N GLY A 168 9.71 -6.32 -13.75
CA GLY A 168 9.56 -6.17 -15.20
C GLY A 168 10.85 -6.42 -15.99
N ALA A 169 11.91 -6.87 -15.34
CA ALA A 169 13.20 -7.15 -15.97
C ALA A 169 13.37 -8.59 -16.47
N VAL A 170 12.30 -9.35 -16.61
CA VAL A 170 12.39 -10.68 -17.23
C VAL A 170 12.54 -10.51 -18.73
N LEU A 171 13.74 -10.75 -19.22
CA LEU A 171 13.98 -10.96 -20.64
C LEU A 171 13.26 -12.27 -21.06
N THR A 172 12.31 -12.14 -21.94
CA THR A 172 11.63 -13.29 -22.59
C THR A 172 12.55 -13.96 -23.62
#